data_67f16b13b897f978f2127accd4a8bf44
#
_entry.id   67f16b13b897f978f2127accd4a8bf44
#
_cell.length_a   1.000
_cell.length_b   1.000
_cell.length_c   1.000
_cell.angle_alpha   90.00
_cell.angle_beta   90.00
_cell.angle_gamma   90.00
#
_symmetry.space_group_name_H-M   'P 1'
#
loop_
_entity.id
_entity.type
_entity.pdbx_description
1 polymer ?
#
loop_
_entity_poly.entity_id
_entity_poly.type
_entity_poly.pdbx_seq_one_letter_code
_entity_poly.pdbx_strand_id
1 'polypeptide(L)'
;AHEHLREPKEIKIRSATSTVVSTSQSYCQTHTGQKLEALTRILEVEDDFDAAIIFVRTKTATVELADKLEARGYSVAALNGDLTQGLREQVIERLKAGTIDIVVATDVAARGLDVARVSHVINYDVPYDTEAYVHRIGRTGRAGRTGRAILFLAPREMYMLKLIERATKQKITALTMPTPGEVANRRVAQFTQQIVD
;
A
#
# COMPACT_ATOMS: atom_id res chain seq x y z
N ALA A 1 -0.30 17.22 -35.30
CA ALA A 1 -1.64 17.12 -34.68
C ALA A 1 -2.24 18.49 -34.35
N HIS A 2 -1.43 19.56 -34.27
CA HIS A 2 -1.88 20.92 -33.91
C HIS A 2 -2.55 21.70 -35.06
N GLU A 3 -2.41 21.26 -36.30
CA GLU A 3 -2.90 22.02 -37.47
C GLU A 3 -4.39 21.85 -37.80
N HIS A 4 -5.09 20.92 -37.15
CA HIS A 4 -6.48 20.61 -37.47
C HIS A 4 -7.49 20.72 -36.33
N LEU A 5 -7.06 21.20 -35.16
CA LEU A 5 -7.94 21.36 -34.00
C LEU A 5 -8.14 22.85 -33.67
N ARG A 6 -9.39 23.30 -33.74
CA ARG A 6 -9.77 24.64 -33.25
C ARG A 6 -9.79 24.60 -31.72
N GLU A 7 -8.89 25.35 -31.09
CA GLU A 7 -8.73 25.46 -29.63
C GLU A 7 -8.51 24.13 -28.90
N PRO A 8 -7.36 23.43 -29.11
CA PRO A 8 -7.09 22.24 -28.39
C PRO A 8 -6.88 22.54 -26.89
N LYS A 9 -7.73 22.01 -26.03
CA LYS A 9 -7.46 21.98 -24.58
C LYS A 9 -6.36 20.96 -24.33
N GLU A 10 -5.18 21.43 -23.96
CA GLU A 10 -4.10 20.58 -23.52
C GLU A 10 -4.42 20.02 -22.14
N ILE A 11 -4.89 18.77 -22.10
CA ILE A 11 -5.05 18.02 -20.84
C ILE A 11 -3.69 17.41 -20.51
N LYS A 12 -2.92 18.06 -19.65
CA LYS A 12 -1.73 17.43 -19.05
C LYS A 12 -2.18 16.33 -18.10
N ILE A 13 -2.19 15.11 -18.58
CA ILE A 13 -2.30 13.93 -17.72
C ILE A 13 -1.03 13.95 -16.86
N ARG A 14 -1.19 14.16 -15.54
CA ARG A 14 -0.06 14.02 -14.60
C ARG A 14 0.51 12.63 -14.79
N SER A 15 1.74 12.56 -15.29
CA SER A 15 2.39 11.28 -15.56
C SER A 15 2.55 10.51 -14.25
N ALA A 16 2.44 9.17 -14.32
CA ALA A 16 2.70 8.27 -13.18
C ALA A 16 4.05 8.56 -12.50
N THR A 17 4.99 9.16 -13.21
CA THR A 17 6.30 9.60 -12.73
C THR A 17 6.23 10.63 -11.58
N SER A 18 5.23 11.52 -11.55
CA SER A 18 5.10 12.51 -10.47
C SER A 18 4.70 11.90 -9.13
N THR A 19 3.91 10.83 -9.16
CA THR A 19 3.48 10.10 -7.95
C THR A 19 4.63 9.27 -7.37
N VAL A 20 5.49 8.72 -8.22
CA VAL A 20 6.69 7.99 -7.79
C VAL A 20 7.65 8.90 -7.01
N VAL A 21 7.78 10.16 -7.41
CA VAL A 21 8.66 11.15 -6.74
C VAL A 21 8.16 11.52 -5.33
N SER A 22 6.84 11.57 -5.12
CA SER A 22 6.24 11.93 -3.82
C SER A 22 6.13 10.75 -2.84
N THR A 23 6.57 9.56 -3.24
CA THR A 23 6.44 8.33 -2.45
C THR A 23 7.82 7.82 -2.05
N SER A 24 8.06 7.71 -0.74
CA SER A 24 9.26 7.03 -0.24
C SER A 24 9.09 5.53 -0.41
N GLN A 25 10.14 4.86 -0.89
CA GLN A 25 10.10 3.45 -1.28
C GLN A 25 11.12 2.65 -0.49
N SER A 26 10.68 1.56 0.11
CA SER A 26 11.54 0.61 0.81
C SER A 26 11.13 -0.83 0.50
N TYR A 27 12.06 -1.77 0.70
CA TYR A 27 11.77 -3.19 0.55
C TYR A 27 12.13 -3.97 1.80
N CYS A 28 11.38 -5.04 2.05
CA CYS A 28 11.62 -6.00 3.10
C CYS A 28 11.86 -7.37 2.48
N GLN A 29 13.07 -7.89 2.65
CA GLN A 29 13.35 -9.27 2.24
C GLN A 29 12.83 -10.23 3.32
N THR A 30 11.92 -11.11 2.94
CA THR A 30 11.29 -12.05 3.87
C THR A 30 10.91 -13.34 3.18
N HIS A 31 10.77 -14.40 3.95
CA HIS A 31 10.23 -15.66 3.46
C HIS A 31 8.70 -15.69 3.58
N THR A 32 8.05 -16.50 2.74
CA THR A 32 6.59 -16.58 2.67
C THR A 32 5.93 -16.82 4.03
N GLY A 33 6.48 -17.71 4.85
CA GLY A 33 5.93 -18.03 6.18
C GLY A 33 6.11 -16.93 7.24
N GLN A 34 6.91 -15.89 6.94
CA GLN A 34 7.22 -14.79 7.86
C GLN A 34 6.58 -13.46 7.45
N LYS A 35 5.93 -13.41 6.30
CA LYS A 35 5.35 -12.16 5.76
C LYS A 35 4.35 -11.51 6.70
N LEU A 36 3.46 -12.29 7.29
CA LEU A 36 2.43 -11.77 8.19
C LEU A 36 3.04 -11.17 9.46
N GLU A 37 4.01 -11.83 10.04
CA GLU A 37 4.73 -11.34 11.21
C GLU A 37 5.50 -10.05 10.88
N ALA A 38 6.18 -10.02 9.73
CA ALA A 38 6.87 -8.83 9.24
C ALA A 38 5.89 -7.66 9.02
N LEU A 39 4.74 -7.92 8.39
CA LEU A 39 3.70 -6.93 8.15
C LEU A 39 3.19 -6.31 9.46
N THR A 40 2.83 -7.13 10.42
CA THR A 40 2.29 -6.64 11.70
C THR A 40 3.33 -5.84 12.49
N ARG A 41 4.59 -6.26 12.52
CA ARG A 41 5.67 -5.49 13.15
C ARG A 41 5.85 -4.12 12.49
N ILE A 42 5.82 -4.06 11.16
CA ILE A 42 5.93 -2.81 10.41
C ILE A 42 4.76 -1.89 10.75
N LEU A 43 3.53 -2.39 10.67
CA LEU A 43 2.33 -1.58 10.94
C LEU A 43 2.32 -0.99 12.35
N GLU A 44 2.91 -1.68 13.34
CA GLU A 44 2.94 -1.21 14.73
C GLU A 44 3.97 -0.10 14.99
N VAL A 45 5.03 0.00 14.18
CA VAL A 45 6.10 1.00 14.38
C VAL A 45 6.06 2.13 13.36
N GLU A 46 5.23 2.02 12.32
CA GLU A 46 5.11 3.08 11.32
C GLU A 46 4.55 4.35 11.95
N ASP A 47 5.31 5.42 11.81
CA ASP A 47 4.84 6.77 12.09
C ASP A 47 4.00 7.28 10.92
N ASP A 48 3.15 8.24 11.14
CA ASP A 48 2.29 8.86 10.12
C ASP A 48 1.35 7.89 9.39
N PHE A 49 1.04 6.74 10.02
CA PHE A 49 0.07 5.78 9.49
C PHE A 49 -1.35 6.34 9.61
N ASP A 50 -2.02 6.53 8.48
CA ASP A 50 -3.42 6.94 8.42
C ASP A 50 -4.27 5.80 7.84
N ALA A 51 -3.96 5.37 6.61
CA ALA A 51 -4.60 4.22 6.00
C ALA A 51 -3.64 3.49 5.04
N ALA A 52 -3.88 2.21 4.81
CA ALA A 52 -3.08 1.40 3.91
C ALA A 52 -3.90 0.61 2.89
N ILE A 53 -3.34 0.43 1.70
CA ILE A 53 -3.76 -0.60 0.76
C ILE A 53 -2.67 -1.66 0.72
N ILE A 54 -3.04 -2.90 1.00
CA ILE A 54 -2.16 -4.07 0.94
C ILE A 54 -2.49 -4.87 -0.30
N PHE A 55 -1.54 -5.00 -1.21
CA PHE A 55 -1.72 -5.72 -2.45
C PHE A 55 -1.31 -7.18 -2.31
N VAL A 56 -2.23 -8.06 -2.69
CA VAL A 56 -2.02 -9.51 -2.79
C VAL A 56 -2.39 -10.00 -4.19
N ARG A 57 -1.91 -11.17 -4.54
CA ARG A 57 -2.03 -11.70 -5.90
C ARG A 57 -3.40 -12.26 -6.24
N THR A 58 -4.06 -12.91 -5.29
CA THR A 58 -5.31 -13.67 -5.54
C THR A 58 -6.48 -13.14 -4.70
N LYS A 59 -7.70 -13.37 -5.20
CA LYS A 59 -8.94 -13.04 -4.48
C LYS A 59 -9.01 -13.74 -3.13
N THR A 60 -8.67 -15.03 -3.08
CA THR A 60 -8.63 -15.82 -1.85
C THR A 60 -7.66 -15.21 -0.84
N ALA A 61 -6.47 -14.80 -1.28
CA ALA A 61 -5.49 -14.17 -0.41
C ALA A 61 -5.98 -12.84 0.19
N THR A 62 -6.87 -12.10 -0.49
CA THR A 62 -7.46 -10.87 0.09
C THR A 62 -8.27 -11.18 1.33
N VAL A 63 -9.09 -12.22 1.29
CA VAL A 63 -9.94 -12.64 2.41
C VAL A 63 -9.09 -13.22 3.53
N GLU A 64 -8.20 -14.16 3.22
CA GLU A 64 -7.34 -14.82 4.21
C GLU A 64 -6.47 -13.83 4.99
N LEU A 65 -5.87 -12.86 4.30
CA LEU A 65 -5.03 -11.85 4.95
C LEU A 65 -5.89 -10.86 5.76
N ALA A 66 -7.04 -10.45 5.23
CA ALA A 66 -7.96 -9.58 5.97
C ALA A 66 -8.43 -10.25 7.27
N ASP A 67 -8.85 -11.51 7.23
CA ASP A 67 -9.27 -12.27 8.42
C ASP A 67 -8.13 -12.38 9.45
N LYS A 68 -6.90 -12.63 9.02
CA LYS A 68 -5.73 -12.72 9.90
C LYS A 68 -5.39 -11.36 10.55
N LEU A 69 -5.56 -10.28 9.83
CA LEU A 69 -5.35 -8.93 10.37
C LEU A 69 -6.48 -8.53 11.33
N GLU A 70 -7.73 -8.82 10.98
CA GLU A 70 -8.88 -8.58 11.86
C GLU A 70 -8.74 -9.33 13.19
N ALA A 71 -8.32 -10.60 13.15
CA ALA A 71 -8.04 -11.39 14.34
C ALA A 71 -6.93 -10.80 15.24
N ARG A 72 -6.10 -9.91 14.70
CA ARG A 72 -5.07 -9.15 15.43
C ARG A 72 -5.51 -7.76 15.87
N GLY A 73 -6.78 -7.41 15.65
CA GLY A 73 -7.37 -6.15 16.08
C GLY A 73 -7.28 -5.00 15.07
N TYR A 74 -6.87 -5.25 13.84
CA TYR A 74 -6.88 -4.23 12.79
C TYR A 74 -8.27 -4.06 12.21
N SER A 75 -8.65 -2.81 11.90
CA SER A 75 -9.87 -2.52 11.14
C SER A 75 -9.58 -2.64 9.63
N VAL A 76 -10.01 -3.74 9.05
CA VAL A 76 -9.62 -4.17 7.71
C VAL A 76 -10.82 -4.68 6.91
N ALA A 77 -10.76 -4.54 5.59
CA ALA A 77 -11.68 -5.19 4.67
C ALA A 77 -10.94 -5.75 3.45
N ALA A 78 -11.46 -6.84 2.88
CA ALA A 78 -11.01 -7.38 1.61
C ALA A 78 -11.70 -6.67 0.44
N LEU A 79 -10.95 -6.41 -0.62
CA LEU A 79 -11.44 -5.82 -1.87
C LEU A 79 -10.96 -6.65 -3.06
N ASN A 80 -11.88 -7.41 -3.66
CA ASN A 80 -11.58 -8.26 -4.82
C ASN A 80 -12.74 -8.26 -5.83
N GLY A 81 -12.54 -8.93 -6.96
CA GLY A 81 -13.51 -8.92 -8.07
C GLY A 81 -14.80 -9.70 -7.82
N ASP A 82 -14.94 -10.41 -6.69
CA ASP A 82 -16.16 -11.15 -6.35
C ASP A 82 -17.16 -10.26 -5.60
N LEU A 83 -16.75 -9.08 -5.15
CA LEU A 83 -17.64 -8.12 -4.54
C LEU A 83 -18.56 -7.49 -5.59
N THR A 84 -19.84 -7.35 -5.23
CA THR A 84 -20.77 -6.53 -6.01
C THR A 84 -20.33 -5.07 -6.01
N GLN A 85 -20.76 -4.28 -6.99
CA GLN A 85 -20.42 -2.86 -7.07
C GLN A 85 -20.84 -2.11 -5.79
N GLY A 86 -22.01 -2.40 -5.21
CA GLY A 86 -22.46 -1.79 -3.97
C GLY A 86 -21.58 -2.11 -2.77
N LEU A 87 -21.16 -3.37 -2.62
CA LEU A 87 -20.22 -3.76 -1.55
C LEU A 87 -18.84 -3.13 -1.75
N ARG A 88 -18.37 -3.03 -2.99
CA ARG A 88 -17.14 -2.35 -3.31
C ARG A 88 -17.18 -0.87 -2.90
N GLU A 89 -18.24 -0.17 -3.26
CA GLU A 89 -18.44 1.23 -2.89
C GLU A 89 -18.51 1.41 -1.36
N GLN A 90 -19.19 0.50 -0.67
CA GLN A 90 -19.27 0.51 0.79
C GLN A 90 -17.86 0.38 1.44
N VAL A 91 -17.01 -0.51 0.95
CA VAL A 91 -15.63 -0.65 1.43
C VAL A 91 -14.85 0.65 1.21
N ILE A 92 -14.99 1.27 0.04
CA ILE A 92 -14.29 2.53 -0.29
C ILE A 92 -14.76 3.67 0.62
N GLU A 93 -16.07 3.81 0.84
CA GLU A 93 -16.63 4.84 1.73
C GLU A 93 -16.18 4.63 3.18
N ARG A 94 -16.12 3.40 3.66
CA ARG A 94 -15.59 3.08 5.00
C ARG A 94 -14.11 3.45 5.12
N LEU A 95 -13.31 3.22 4.08
CA LEU A 95 -11.91 3.63 4.06
C LEU A 95 -11.77 5.16 4.05
N LYS A 96 -12.57 5.87 3.29
CA LYS A 96 -12.60 7.34 3.28
C LYS A 96 -13.01 7.92 4.63
N ALA A 97 -14.02 7.34 5.24
CA ALA A 97 -14.58 7.78 6.53
C ALA A 97 -13.71 7.41 7.74
N GLY A 98 -12.70 6.56 7.57
CA GLY A 98 -11.85 6.11 8.68
C GLY A 98 -12.49 5.05 9.59
N THR A 99 -13.57 4.41 9.17
CA THR A 99 -14.15 3.26 9.89
C THR A 99 -13.40 1.96 9.63
N ILE A 100 -12.62 1.91 8.57
CA ILE A 100 -11.56 0.94 8.36
C ILE A 100 -10.27 1.68 7.96
N ASP A 101 -9.12 1.14 8.34
CA ASP A 101 -7.82 1.74 8.06
C ASP A 101 -7.01 0.95 7.04
N ILE A 102 -7.38 -0.30 6.80
CA ILE A 102 -6.66 -1.19 5.89
C ILE A 102 -7.64 -1.81 4.89
N VAL A 103 -7.23 -1.82 3.63
CA VAL A 103 -7.88 -2.59 2.57
C VAL A 103 -6.87 -3.57 1.98
N VAL A 104 -7.21 -4.85 1.95
CA VAL A 104 -6.44 -5.89 1.27
C VAL A 104 -7.05 -6.13 -0.10
N ALA A 105 -6.31 -5.84 -1.16
CA ALA A 105 -6.86 -5.80 -2.53
C ALA A 105 -6.01 -6.55 -3.55
N THR A 106 -6.65 -6.99 -4.63
CA THR A 106 -5.99 -7.37 -5.88
C THR A 106 -5.78 -6.14 -6.77
N ASP A 107 -4.86 -6.21 -7.73
CA ASP A 107 -4.60 -5.12 -8.68
C ASP A 107 -5.86 -4.68 -9.42
N VAL A 108 -6.65 -5.63 -9.89
CA VAL A 108 -7.89 -5.36 -10.64
C VAL A 108 -8.91 -4.62 -9.77
N ALA A 109 -9.10 -5.07 -8.53
CA ALA A 109 -10.06 -4.48 -7.62
C ALA A 109 -9.67 -3.09 -7.13
N ALA A 110 -8.38 -2.82 -6.99
CA ALA A 110 -7.86 -1.50 -6.60
C ALA A 110 -7.81 -0.48 -7.74
N ARG A 111 -8.09 -0.91 -8.97
CA ARG A 111 -8.08 -0.01 -10.12
C ARG A 111 -9.12 1.10 -9.95
N GLY A 112 -8.70 2.35 -10.17
CA GLY A 112 -9.56 3.53 -10.01
C GLY A 112 -9.82 3.95 -8.55
N LEU A 113 -9.27 3.25 -7.57
CA LEU A 113 -9.40 3.62 -6.16
C LEU A 113 -8.63 4.92 -5.90
N ASP A 114 -9.35 5.95 -5.46
CA ASP A 114 -8.81 7.28 -5.15
C ASP A 114 -9.28 7.72 -3.76
N VAL A 115 -8.43 7.47 -2.76
CA VAL A 115 -8.69 7.82 -1.36
C VAL A 115 -7.49 8.60 -0.84
N ALA A 116 -7.69 9.90 -0.58
CA ALA A 116 -6.62 10.82 -0.23
C ALA A 116 -5.89 10.47 1.07
N ARG A 117 -6.58 9.83 2.03
CA ARG A 117 -5.98 9.44 3.32
C ARG A 117 -5.05 8.23 3.26
N VAL A 118 -4.95 7.54 2.12
CA VAL A 118 -4.03 6.41 1.97
C VAL A 118 -2.59 6.90 2.08
N SER A 119 -1.98 6.66 3.22
CA SER A 119 -0.59 7.02 3.53
C SER A 119 0.40 5.93 3.12
N HIS A 120 -0.03 4.67 3.11
CA HIS A 120 0.82 3.51 2.87
C HIS A 120 0.28 2.62 1.76
N VAL A 121 1.17 2.15 0.90
CA VAL A 121 0.94 1.05 -0.03
C VAL A 121 1.91 -0.07 0.29
N ILE A 122 1.39 -1.26 0.56
CA ILE A 122 2.20 -2.43 0.89
C ILE A 122 2.02 -3.46 -0.21
N ASN A 123 3.09 -3.76 -0.91
CA ASN A 123 3.13 -4.86 -1.87
C ASN A 123 3.46 -6.15 -1.11
N TYR A 124 2.45 -6.76 -0.51
CA TYR A 124 2.59 -8.01 0.26
C TYR A 124 3.00 -9.16 -0.66
N ASP A 125 2.42 -9.20 -1.85
CA ASP A 125 2.88 -10.03 -2.97
C ASP A 125 3.54 -9.17 -4.04
N VAL A 126 4.66 -9.66 -4.59
CA VAL A 126 5.39 -8.98 -5.65
C VAL A 126 4.46 -8.72 -6.86
N PRO A 127 4.49 -7.53 -7.47
CA PRO A 127 3.72 -7.25 -8.68
C PRO A 127 4.21 -8.08 -9.86
N TYR A 128 3.36 -8.27 -10.87
CA TYR A 128 3.70 -9.03 -12.08
C TYR A 128 4.81 -8.36 -12.90
N ASP A 129 4.79 -7.03 -12.95
CA ASP A 129 5.74 -6.21 -13.71
C ASP A 129 5.93 -4.84 -13.05
N THR A 130 6.80 -4.05 -13.65
CA THR A 130 7.14 -2.71 -13.15
C THR A 130 5.99 -1.71 -13.31
N GLU A 131 5.15 -1.86 -14.33
CA GLU A 131 3.99 -1.00 -14.54
C GLU A 131 2.95 -1.23 -13.44
N ALA A 132 2.67 -2.49 -13.09
CA ALA A 132 1.80 -2.84 -11.97
C ALA A 132 2.31 -2.24 -10.66
N TYR A 133 3.63 -2.28 -10.41
CA TYR A 133 4.23 -1.64 -9.25
C TYR A 133 3.94 -0.15 -9.20
N VAL A 134 4.17 0.57 -10.28
CA VAL A 134 3.91 2.03 -10.37
C VAL A 134 2.43 2.33 -10.14
N HIS A 135 1.52 1.55 -10.72
CA HIS A 135 0.08 1.70 -10.51
C HIS A 135 -0.35 1.45 -9.06
N ARG A 136 0.28 0.47 -8.38
CA ARG A 136 0.05 0.20 -6.95
C ARG A 136 0.48 1.38 -6.09
N ILE A 137 1.71 1.83 -6.20
CA ILE A 137 2.22 2.92 -5.38
C ILE A 137 1.55 4.26 -5.69
N GLY A 138 0.98 4.42 -6.88
CA GLY A 138 0.14 5.55 -7.26
C GLY A 138 -1.18 5.66 -6.49
N ARG A 139 -1.48 4.75 -5.56
CA ARG A 139 -2.61 4.86 -4.64
C ARG A 139 -2.31 5.72 -3.41
N THR A 140 -1.03 6.01 -3.14
CA THR A 140 -0.59 6.92 -2.08
C THR A 140 0.14 8.14 -2.66
N GLY A 141 0.57 9.08 -1.81
CA GLY A 141 1.27 10.30 -2.25
C GLY A 141 0.39 11.23 -3.07
N ARG A 142 -0.91 11.27 -2.81
CA ARG A 142 -1.90 12.06 -3.54
C ARG A 142 -2.23 13.37 -2.81
N ALA A 143 -2.81 14.31 -3.54
CA ALA A 143 -3.27 15.60 -3.03
C ALA A 143 -2.17 16.40 -2.28
N GLY A 144 -0.92 16.31 -2.76
CA GLY A 144 0.22 17.01 -2.14
C GLY A 144 0.78 16.35 -0.88
N ARG A 145 0.25 15.19 -0.48
CA ARG A 145 0.77 14.40 0.65
C ARG A 145 1.95 13.54 0.22
N THR A 146 2.84 13.25 1.14
CA THR A 146 3.88 12.24 0.95
C THR A 146 3.29 10.85 1.18
N GLY A 147 3.69 9.90 0.33
CA GLY A 147 3.29 8.50 0.47
C GLY A 147 4.45 7.62 0.90
N ARG A 148 4.13 6.43 1.40
CA ARG A 148 5.09 5.39 1.74
C ARG A 148 4.73 4.08 1.04
N ALA A 149 5.69 3.50 0.34
CA ALA A 149 5.55 2.21 -0.33
C ALA A 149 6.54 1.21 0.23
N ILE A 150 6.06 0.02 0.58
CA ILE A 150 6.86 -1.09 1.10
C ILE A 150 6.66 -2.30 0.21
N LEU A 151 7.76 -2.89 -0.25
CA LEU A 151 7.77 -4.04 -1.14
C LEU A 151 8.32 -5.26 -0.41
N PHE A 152 7.51 -6.30 -0.24
CA PHE A 152 7.96 -7.57 0.28
C PHE A 152 8.50 -8.45 -0.83
N LEU A 153 9.70 -8.98 -0.62
CA LEU A 153 10.41 -9.80 -1.60
C LEU A 153 10.97 -11.06 -0.94
N ALA A 154 10.66 -12.22 -1.51
CA ALA A 154 11.40 -13.43 -1.23
C ALA A 154 12.80 -13.37 -1.88
N PRO A 155 13.80 -14.13 -1.41
CA PRO A 155 15.12 -14.13 -2.02
C PRO A 155 15.11 -14.35 -3.54
N ARG A 156 14.28 -15.25 -4.03
CA ARG A 156 14.09 -15.54 -5.47
C ARG A 156 13.48 -14.39 -6.27
N GLU A 157 12.83 -13.44 -5.60
CA GLU A 157 12.14 -12.29 -6.22
C GLU A 157 13.01 -11.02 -6.24
N MET A 158 14.23 -11.06 -5.71
CA MET A 158 15.13 -9.90 -5.65
C MET A 158 15.51 -9.32 -7.02
N TYR A 159 15.36 -10.10 -8.10
CA TYR A 159 15.53 -9.59 -9.46
C TYR A 159 14.51 -8.49 -9.80
N MET A 160 13.29 -8.58 -9.25
CA MET A 160 12.23 -7.60 -9.47
C MET A 160 12.61 -6.22 -8.90
N LEU A 161 13.34 -6.19 -7.77
CA LEU A 161 13.85 -4.95 -7.20
C LEU A 161 14.66 -4.16 -8.21
N LYS A 162 15.62 -4.82 -8.88
CA LYS A 162 16.47 -4.19 -9.90
C LYS A 162 15.66 -3.69 -11.11
N LEU A 163 14.64 -4.45 -11.52
CA LEU A 163 13.77 -4.06 -12.63
C LEU A 163 12.95 -2.81 -12.26
N ILE A 164 12.39 -2.76 -11.05
CA ILE A 164 11.62 -1.62 -10.57
C ILE A 164 12.52 -0.37 -10.43
N GLU A 165 13.69 -0.48 -9.82
CA GLU A 165 14.63 0.64 -9.69
C GLU A 165 15.04 1.21 -11.05
N ARG A 166 15.27 0.33 -12.02
CA ARG A 166 15.59 0.76 -13.40
C ARG A 166 14.44 1.47 -14.09
N ALA A 167 13.21 0.96 -13.94
CA ALA A 167 12.03 1.51 -14.56
C ALA A 167 11.60 2.84 -13.93
N THR A 168 11.69 2.96 -12.61
CA THR A 168 11.30 4.16 -11.86
C THR A 168 12.42 5.19 -11.76
N LYS A 169 13.66 4.82 -12.10
CA LYS A 169 14.88 5.64 -11.92
C LYS A 169 15.06 6.10 -10.46
N GLN A 170 14.55 5.35 -9.52
CA GLN A 170 14.67 5.60 -8.09
C GLN A 170 15.23 4.37 -7.39
N LYS A 171 16.04 4.61 -6.36
CA LYS A 171 16.56 3.56 -5.51
C LYS A 171 15.55 3.21 -4.43
N ILE A 172 15.36 1.91 -4.21
CA ILE A 172 14.50 1.38 -3.15
C ILE A 172 15.42 0.91 -2.01
N THR A 173 15.26 1.49 -0.84
CA THR A 173 16.13 1.21 0.32
C THR A 173 15.66 -0.02 1.08
N ALA A 174 16.61 -0.77 1.63
CA ALA A 174 16.29 -1.89 2.52
C ALA A 174 15.63 -1.37 3.80
N LEU A 175 14.49 -1.94 4.16
CA LEU A 175 13.83 -1.68 5.43
C LEU A 175 14.48 -2.55 6.52
N THR A 176 14.92 -1.91 7.60
CA THR A 176 15.35 -2.64 8.80
C THR A 176 14.09 -3.15 9.52
N MET A 177 14.02 -4.46 9.70
CA MET A 177 12.87 -5.07 10.39
C MET A 177 12.85 -4.66 11.86
N PRO A 178 11.72 -4.13 12.36
CA PRO A 178 11.59 -3.82 13.78
C PRO A 178 11.80 -5.05 14.66
N THR A 179 12.56 -4.89 15.71
CA THR A 179 12.76 -5.95 16.70
C THR A 179 11.51 -6.11 17.58
N PRO A 180 11.31 -7.30 18.17
CA PRO A 180 10.22 -7.48 19.15
C PRO A 180 10.26 -6.48 20.31
N GLY A 181 11.45 -6.05 20.72
CA GLY A 181 11.63 -5.05 21.76
C GLY A 181 11.14 -3.65 21.35
N GLU A 182 11.44 -3.22 20.12
CA GLU A 182 10.94 -1.95 19.58
C GLU A 182 9.42 -1.95 19.47
N VAL A 183 8.83 -3.06 19.00
CA VAL A 183 7.37 -3.23 18.94
C VAL A 183 6.76 -3.16 20.36
N ALA A 184 7.33 -3.85 21.32
CA ALA A 184 6.86 -3.82 22.72
C ALA A 184 6.94 -2.42 23.31
N ASN A 185 8.04 -1.71 23.12
CA ASN A 185 8.22 -0.33 23.60
C ASN A 185 7.19 0.62 22.96
N ARG A 186 6.91 0.45 21.67
CA ARG A 186 5.90 1.26 20.98
C ARG A 186 4.50 1.03 21.54
N ARG A 187 4.12 -0.22 21.80
CA ARG A 187 2.84 -0.56 22.44
C ARG A 187 2.70 0.07 23.82
N VAL A 188 3.76 0.00 24.64
CA VAL A 188 3.76 0.62 25.97
C VAL A 188 3.59 2.13 25.86
N ALA A 189 4.32 2.79 24.96
CA ALA A 189 4.22 4.22 24.75
C ALA A 189 2.81 4.66 24.32
N GLN A 190 2.20 3.94 23.37
CA GLN A 190 0.83 4.20 22.92
C GLN A 190 -0.20 4.00 24.05
N PHE A 191 -0.06 2.94 24.83
CA PHE A 191 -0.93 2.68 25.98
C PHE A 191 -0.80 3.76 27.04
N THR A 192 0.41 4.20 27.33
CA THR A 192 0.66 5.28 28.30
C THR A 192 0.00 6.59 27.85
N GLN A 193 0.09 6.91 26.56
CA GLN A 193 -0.56 8.11 26.01
C GLN A 193 -2.08 8.07 26.14
N GLN A 194 -2.70 6.91 25.88
CA GLN A 194 -4.17 6.73 26.02
C GLN A 194 -4.66 6.86 27.48
N ILE A 195 -3.79 6.69 28.48
CA ILE A 195 -4.17 6.86 29.90
C ILE A 195 -4.07 8.32 30.32
N VAL A 196 -3.22 9.10 29.68
CA VAL A 196 -2.93 10.51 30.02
C VAL A 196 -3.91 11.48 29.34
N ASP A 197 -4.46 11.09 28.19
CA ASP A 197 -5.49 11.85 27.46
C ASP A 197 -6.90 11.53 27.97
#